data_c50819d4784f604fc8b678727469cfe5
#
_entry.id   c50819d4784f604fc8b678727469cfe5
#
_cell.length_a   1.000
_cell.length_b   1.000
_cell.length_c   1.000
_cell.angle_alpha   90.00
_cell.angle_beta   90.00
_cell.angle_gamma   90.00
#
_symmetry.space_group_name_H-M   'P 1'
#
loop_
_entity.id
_entity.type
_entity.pdbx_description
1 polymer ?
#
loop_
_entity_poly.entity_id
_entity_poly.type
_entity_poly.pdbx_seq_one_letter_code
_entity_poly.pdbx_strand_id
1 'polypeptide(L)'
;MAFALTWLPNALKAAGLKVEVQRGWETRGLGDMGIVRGVMCHHTAGPATGNMPCLGVITNGRPDLRGPLSQLGLGRDGTYYVIAAGKAQHAGKGRWQGVTTGNTNFIGIEAENRGIAADPWPEVQMLAYRRGVAAILGKIGVGAIMCCGHKEYALPLGRKSDPSFDMVDFRAGVAALLTGVQSVPSPAIGDSPRPILRRGAKGALVKEMQAMLGLPQDGIFGPNTEAKVRAFQQAQRLSADGVVGAKSWAALDGAFA
;
A
#
# COMPACT_ATOMS: atom_id res chain seq x y z
N MET A 1 -28.43 -3.03 -14.53
CA MET A 1 -27.45 -2.13 -15.21
C MET A 1 -26.16 -2.14 -14.39
N ALA A 2 -24.99 -2.03 -15.04
CA ALA A 2 -23.72 -1.93 -14.35
C ALA A 2 -23.57 -0.53 -13.72
N PHE A 3 -22.82 -0.43 -12.62
CA PHE A 3 -22.50 0.84 -11.95
C PHE A 3 -21.26 1.54 -12.59
N ALA A 4 -20.97 2.76 -12.14
CA ALA A 4 -20.00 3.66 -12.79
C ALA A 4 -18.53 3.19 -12.77
N LEU A 5 -18.12 2.33 -11.84
CA LEU A 5 -16.72 1.94 -11.66
C LEU A 5 -16.28 0.71 -12.47
N THR A 6 -16.97 0.37 -13.56
CA THR A 6 -16.62 -0.79 -14.41
C THR A 6 -15.25 -0.71 -15.05
N TRP A 7 -14.62 0.45 -15.04
CA TRP A 7 -13.27 0.68 -15.54
C TRP A 7 -12.14 0.22 -14.57
N LEU A 8 -12.46 -0.05 -13.28
CA LEU A 8 -11.47 -0.39 -12.26
C LEU A 8 -10.53 -1.54 -12.64
N PRO A 9 -11.03 -2.72 -13.11
CA PRO A 9 -10.13 -3.82 -13.45
C PRO A 9 -9.14 -3.45 -14.54
N ASN A 10 -9.59 -2.71 -15.55
CA ASN A 10 -8.74 -2.33 -16.68
C ASN A 10 -7.69 -1.30 -16.26
N ALA A 11 -8.03 -0.33 -15.44
CA ALA A 11 -7.06 0.65 -14.92
C ALA A 11 -5.97 -0.02 -14.06
N LEU A 12 -6.35 -0.96 -13.20
CA LEU A 12 -5.42 -1.69 -12.36
C LEU A 12 -4.51 -2.63 -13.18
N LYS A 13 -5.08 -3.37 -14.16
CA LYS A 13 -4.30 -4.25 -15.07
C LYS A 13 -3.33 -3.44 -15.92
N ALA A 14 -3.74 -2.28 -16.44
CA ALA A 14 -2.87 -1.39 -17.22
C ALA A 14 -1.68 -0.85 -16.39
N ALA A 15 -1.81 -0.79 -15.06
CA ALA A 15 -0.71 -0.48 -14.14
C ALA A 15 0.17 -1.69 -13.79
N GLY A 16 -0.01 -2.84 -14.46
CA GLY A 16 0.78 -4.07 -14.24
C GLY A 16 0.43 -4.82 -12.96
N LEU A 17 -0.78 -4.62 -12.41
CA LEU A 17 -1.22 -5.25 -11.16
C LEU A 17 -1.94 -6.57 -11.40
N LYS A 18 -1.81 -7.49 -10.46
CA LYS A 18 -2.64 -8.71 -10.41
C LYS A 18 -4.05 -8.34 -10.00
N VAL A 19 -5.06 -8.76 -10.78
CA VAL A 19 -6.44 -8.38 -10.56
C VAL A 19 -7.36 -9.58 -10.70
N GLU A 20 -8.12 -9.85 -9.67
CA GLU A 20 -9.23 -10.79 -9.64
C GLU A 20 -10.56 -10.02 -9.51
N VAL A 21 -11.60 -10.48 -10.21
CA VAL A 21 -12.91 -9.85 -10.12
C VAL A 21 -13.89 -10.78 -9.40
N GLN A 22 -14.66 -10.25 -8.47
CA GLN A 22 -15.66 -11.02 -7.75
C GLN A 22 -16.94 -11.16 -8.58
N ARG A 23 -17.52 -12.37 -8.60
CA ARG A 23 -18.76 -12.60 -9.35
C ARG A 23 -19.83 -11.56 -8.99
N GLY A 24 -20.42 -10.93 -9.99
CA GLY A 24 -21.47 -9.92 -9.84
C GLY A 24 -20.99 -8.54 -9.40
N TRP A 25 -19.69 -8.27 -9.45
CA TRP A 25 -19.10 -6.99 -9.03
C TRP A 25 -19.63 -5.77 -9.79
N GLU A 26 -19.96 -5.94 -11.09
CA GLU A 26 -20.43 -4.84 -11.96
C GLU A 26 -21.74 -4.23 -11.48
N THR A 27 -22.60 -5.06 -10.87
CA THR A 27 -23.91 -4.68 -10.37
C THR A 27 -23.99 -4.64 -8.84
N ARG A 28 -22.84 -4.88 -8.16
CA ARG A 28 -22.75 -4.78 -6.70
C ARG A 28 -22.50 -3.36 -6.26
N GLY A 29 -23.30 -2.89 -5.30
CA GLY A 29 -23.20 -1.58 -4.69
C GLY A 29 -24.49 -1.19 -3.96
N LEU A 30 -24.41 -0.18 -3.13
CA LEU A 30 -25.55 0.44 -2.42
C LEU A 30 -26.01 1.70 -3.16
N GLY A 31 -26.16 1.58 -4.47
CA GLY A 31 -26.38 2.65 -5.43
C GLY A 31 -25.12 2.99 -6.20
N ASP A 32 -25.24 3.94 -7.12
CA ASP A 32 -24.09 4.38 -7.94
C ASP A 32 -23.20 5.35 -7.18
N MET A 33 -21.99 5.50 -7.68
CA MET A 33 -21.07 6.53 -7.20
C MET A 33 -21.53 7.91 -7.65
N GLY A 34 -21.25 8.94 -6.85
CA GLY A 34 -21.23 10.31 -7.34
C GLY A 34 -19.93 10.58 -8.12
N ILE A 35 -19.59 11.85 -8.28
CA ILE A 35 -18.30 12.22 -8.88
C ILE A 35 -17.19 11.65 -7.99
N VAL A 36 -16.39 10.72 -8.53
CA VAL A 36 -15.25 10.17 -7.80
C VAL A 36 -14.20 11.24 -7.63
N ARG A 37 -13.82 11.53 -6.39
CA ARG A 37 -12.89 12.58 -6.00
C ARG A 37 -11.53 12.07 -5.57
N GLY A 38 -11.44 10.78 -5.19
CA GLY A 38 -10.19 10.23 -4.70
C GLY A 38 -10.29 8.78 -4.22
N VAL A 39 -9.29 8.38 -3.46
CA VAL A 39 -9.17 7.04 -2.88
C VAL A 39 -9.06 7.14 -1.36
N MET A 40 -9.72 6.25 -0.65
CA MET A 40 -9.57 6.07 0.80
C MET A 40 -8.89 4.74 1.08
N CYS A 41 -7.78 4.81 1.79
CA CYS A 41 -6.99 3.66 2.19
C CYS A 41 -7.43 3.13 3.55
N HIS A 42 -7.57 1.81 3.64
CA HIS A 42 -7.94 1.09 4.85
C HIS A 42 -6.98 -0.08 5.12
N HIS A 43 -7.11 -0.69 6.29
CA HIS A 43 -6.71 -2.07 6.55
C HIS A 43 -7.84 -2.84 7.21
N THR A 44 -7.94 -4.13 6.93
CA THR A 44 -9.07 -4.99 7.35
C THR A 44 -9.14 -5.26 8.86
N ALA A 45 -8.02 -5.13 9.58
CA ALA A 45 -7.84 -5.61 10.96
C ALA A 45 -8.19 -7.12 11.12
N GLY A 46 -8.02 -7.88 10.05
CA GLY A 46 -8.40 -9.29 9.93
C GLY A 46 -7.38 -10.27 10.51
N PRO A 47 -7.48 -11.57 10.18
CA PRO A 47 -6.56 -12.60 10.65
C PRO A 47 -5.11 -12.35 10.25
N ALA A 48 -4.17 -12.92 11.05
CA ALA A 48 -2.73 -12.79 10.78
C ALA A 48 -2.26 -13.57 9.55
N THR A 49 -3.01 -14.56 9.14
CA THR A 49 -2.64 -15.50 8.06
C THR A 49 -3.67 -15.51 6.93
N GLY A 50 -3.21 -15.94 5.76
CA GLY A 50 -4.02 -15.96 4.55
C GLY A 50 -3.82 -14.69 3.70
N ASN A 51 -4.03 -14.84 2.39
CA ASN A 51 -3.83 -13.73 1.46
C ASN A 51 -4.89 -12.65 1.59
N MET A 52 -6.17 -13.03 1.54
CA MET A 52 -7.32 -12.11 1.67
C MET A 52 -8.49 -12.77 2.44
N PRO A 53 -8.29 -13.20 3.71
CA PRO A 53 -9.33 -13.89 4.49
C PRO A 53 -10.57 -13.03 4.75
N CYS A 54 -10.46 -11.70 4.73
CA CYS A 54 -11.57 -10.79 4.92
C CYS A 54 -12.43 -10.57 3.67
N LEU A 55 -12.08 -11.16 2.51
CA LEU A 55 -12.78 -10.91 1.24
C LEU A 55 -14.29 -11.15 1.31
N GLY A 56 -14.71 -12.23 1.97
CA GLY A 56 -16.13 -12.56 2.15
C GLY A 56 -16.88 -11.50 2.96
N VAL A 57 -16.29 -11.01 4.04
CA VAL A 57 -16.87 -9.96 4.90
C VAL A 57 -16.95 -8.63 4.13
N ILE A 58 -15.89 -8.26 3.42
CA ILE A 58 -15.88 -7.00 2.66
C ILE A 58 -16.93 -7.05 1.54
N THR A 59 -17.11 -8.19 0.91
CA THR A 59 -18.07 -8.38 -0.17
C THR A 59 -19.52 -8.35 0.32
N ASN A 60 -19.81 -9.08 1.38
CA ASN A 60 -21.19 -9.35 1.82
C ASN A 60 -21.64 -8.46 2.98
N GLY A 61 -20.70 -7.87 3.70
CA GLY A 61 -20.96 -7.15 4.94
C GLY A 61 -20.93 -8.07 6.16
N ARG A 62 -21.48 -7.57 7.23
CA ARG A 62 -21.60 -8.23 8.54
C ARG A 62 -22.98 -7.92 9.14
N PRO A 63 -23.42 -8.58 10.21
CA PRO A 63 -24.80 -8.44 10.72
C PRO A 63 -25.26 -7.01 11.00
N ASP A 64 -24.30 -6.14 11.43
CA ASP A 64 -24.57 -4.74 11.76
C ASP A 64 -24.28 -3.76 10.62
N LEU A 65 -23.72 -4.22 9.48
CA LEU A 65 -23.32 -3.35 8.38
C LEU A 65 -23.42 -4.07 7.03
N ARG A 66 -24.43 -3.68 6.24
CA ARG A 66 -24.66 -4.25 4.91
C ARG A 66 -23.48 -3.98 3.97
N GLY A 67 -23.03 -5.03 3.25
CA GLY A 67 -21.99 -4.91 2.22
C GLY A 67 -22.51 -4.34 0.89
N PRO A 68 -21.61 -4.00 -0.05
CA PRO A 68 -20.16 -4.14 0.08
C PRO A 68 -19.55 -3.12 1.06
N LEU A 69 -18.46 -3.52 1.74
CA LEU A 69 -17.75 -2.65 2.68
C LEU A 69 -16.55 -1.95 2.03
N SER A 70 -16.21 -2.26 0.79
CA SER A 70 -15.21 -1.55 -0.02
C SER A 70 -15.42 -1.88 -1.50
N GLN A 71 -14.93 -1.04 -2.41
CA GLN A 71 -14.91 -1.34 -3.83
C GLN A 71 -13.80 -2.33 -4.19
N LEU A 72 -12.68 -2.25 -3.47
CA LEU A 72 -11.49 -3.04 -3.72
C LEU A 72 -10.99 -3.71 -2.43
N GLY A 73 -10.53 -4.95 -2.55
CA GLY A 73 -9.66 -5.60 -1.60
C GLY A 73 -8.23 -5.66 -2.12
N LEU A 74 -7.24 -5.70 -1.24
CA LEU A 74 -5.84 -5.88 -1.59
C LEU A 74 -5.23 -6.96 -0.70
N GLY A 75 -4.94 -8.11 -1.31
CA GLY A 75 -4.29 -9.24 -0.66
C GLY A 75 -2.85 -8.95 -0.26
N ARG A 76 -2.32 -9.74 0.67
CA ARG A 76 -0.93 -9.63 1.17
C ARG A 76 0.12 -9.85 0.08
N ASP A 77 -0.21 -10.60 -0.98
CA ASP A 77 0.63 -10.87 -2.15
C ASP A 77 0.54 -9.77 -3.24
N GLY A 78 -0.18 -8.68 -2.97
CA GLY A 78 -0.40 -7.58 -3.90
C GLY A 78 -1.51 -7.80 -4.94
N THR A 79 -2.30 -8.88 -4.82
CA THR A 79 -3.46 -9.12 -5.70
C THR A 79 -4.62 -8.20 -5.32
N TYR A 80 -5.13 -7.46 -6.29
CA TYR A 80 -6.37 -6.69 -6.15
C TYR A 80 -7.60 -7.55 -6.41
N TYR A 81 -8.57 -7.45 -5.53
CA TYR A 81 -9.90 -8.06 -5.66
C TYR A 81 -10.92 -6.97 -5.95
N VAL A 82 -11.48 -6.96 -7.17
CA VAL A 82 -12.53 -5.99 -7.53
C VAL A 82 -13.86 -6.53 -7.02
N ILE A 83 -14.42 -5.84 -6.04
CA ILE A 83 -15.59 -6.29 -5.26
C ILE A 83 -16.88 -5.63 -5.75
N ALA A 84 -16.85 -4.34 -6.02
CA ALA A 84 -18.05 -3.59 -6.40
C ALA A 84 -17.74 -2.43 -7.35
N ALA A 85 -18.60 -2.26 -8.35
CA ALA A 85 -18.59 -1.09 -9.25
C ALA A 85 -19.46 0.07 -8.75
N GLY A 86 -20.23 -0.14 -7.70
CA GLY A 86 -21.08 0.87 -7.07
C GLY A 86 -20.59 1.30 -5.70
N LYS A 87 -21.42 2.10 -5.03
CA LYS A 87 -21.13 2.65 -3.70
C LYS A 87 -20.96 1.54 -2.65
N ALA A 88 -19.96 1.69 -1.79
CA ALA A 88 -19.67 0.81 -0.65
C ALA A 88 -19.71 1.56 0.68
N GLN A 89 -19.81 0.85 1.80
CA GLN A 89 -19.86 1.43 3.15
C GLN A 89 -18.50 1.31 3.84
N HIS A 90 -17.59 2.25 3.59
CA HIS A 90 -16.24 2.22 4.17
C HIS A 90 -15.86 3.48 4.96
N ALA A 91 -16.44 4.64 4.66
CA ALA A 91 -15.94 5.92 5.16
C ALA A 91 -16.57 6.38 6.48
N GLY A 92 -17.90 6.20 6.63
CA GLY A 92 -18.63 6.80 7.73
C GLY A 92 -18.57 8.34 7.73
N LYS A 93 -18.75 8.96 8.90
CA LYS A 93 -18.69 10.43 9.07
C LYS A 93 -17.24 10.91 9.03
N GLY A 94 -16.96 11.96 8.24
CA GLY A 94 -15.62 12.51 8.14
C GLY A 94 -15.50 13.63 7.12
N ARG A 95 -14.25 14.07 6.88
CA ARG A 95 -13.92 15.09 5.88
C ARG A 95 -12.48 14.93 5.39
N TRP A 96 -12.28 15.06 4.08
CA TRP A 96 -10.96 15.19 3.48
C TRP A 96 -11.01 16.15 2.29
N GLN A 97 -10.13 17.15 2.25
CA GLN A 97 -10.06 18.15 1.18
C GLN A 97 -11.45 18.73 0.79
N GLY A 98 -12.27 19.05 1.78
CA GLY A 98 -13.62 19.58 1.60
C GLY A 98 -14.71 18.52 1.32
N VAL A 99 -14.35 17.27 1.04
CA VAL A 99 -15.31 16.20 0.75
C VAL A 99 -15.78 15.52 2.03
N THR A 100 -17.08 15.50 2.28
CA THR A 100 -17.71 14.90 3.48
C THR A 100 -18.53 13.64 3.19
N THR A 101 -18.69 13.28 1.93
CA THR A 101 -19.52 12.17 1.44
C THR A 101 -18.63 11.00 0.97
N GLY A 102 -17.76 10.49 1.87
CA GLY A 102 -16.71 9.52 1.54
C GLY A 102 -17.19 8.28 0.80
N ASN A 103 -18.27 7.64 1.27
CA ASN A 103 -18.84 6.45 0.60
C ASN A 103 -19.29 6.71 -0.85
N THR A 104 -19.59 7.95 -1.21
CA THR A 104 -20.10 8.35 -2.53
C THR A 104 -18.99 8.86 -3.45
N ASN A 105 -17.95 9.47 -2.87
CA ASN A 105 -16.93 10.21 -3.64
C ASN A 105 -15.51 9.64 -3.54
N PHE A 106 -15.26 8.69 -2.65
CA PHE A 106 -13.98 7.97 -2.58
C PHE A 106 -14.14 6.51 -2.91
N ILE A 107 -13.19 5.96 -3.67
CA ILE A 107 -13.05 4.52 -3.86
C ILE A 107 -12.31 3.98 -2.65
N GLY A 108 -12.93 3.05 -1.91
CA GLY A 108 -12.29 2.38 -0.78
C GLY A 108 -11.41 1.22 -1.24
N ILE A 109 -10.26 1.07 -0.58
CA ILE A 109 -9.37 -0.07 -0.73
C ILE A 109 -9.12 -0.66 0.66
N GLU A 110 -9.63 -1.86 0.91
CA GLU A 110 -9.38 -2.64 2.13
C GLU A 110 -8.19 -3.58 1.92
N ALA A 111 -7.04 -3.24 2.48
CA ALA A 111 -5.85 -4.07 2.40
C ALA A 111 -5.77 -5.04 3.58
N GLU A 112 -5.50 -6.32 3.30
CA GLU A 112 -5.41 -7.33 4.34
C GLU A 112 -4.18 -7.10 5.22
N ASN A 113 -4.41 -6.65 6.44
CA ASN A 113 -3.39 -6.44 7.47
C ASN A 113 -4.09 -6.25 8.82
N ARG A 114 -3.43 -6.64 9.90
CA ARG A 114 -3.95 -6.45 11.28
C ARG A 114 -3.81 -5.00 11.77
N GLY A 115 -2.94 -4.22 11.16
CA GLY A 115 -2.66 -2.85 11.58
C GLY A 115 -1.82 -2.71 12.84
N ILE A 116 -1.09 -3.75 13.24
CA ILE A 116 -0.24 -3.79 14.43
C ILE A 116 1.22 -4.08 14.07
N ALA A 117 2.16 -3.73 14.95
CA ALA A 117 3.59 -3.92 14.71
C ALA A 117 4.01 -5.38 14.49
N ALA A 118 3.27 -6.34 15.05
CA ALA A 118 3.51 -7.78 14.88
C ALA A 118 3.04 -8.32 13.51
N ASP A 119 2.37 -7.50 12.69
CA ASP A 119 1.95 -7.84 11.33
C ASP A 119 2.49 -6.75 10.37
N PRO A 120 3.79 -6.78 10.02
CA PRO A 120 4.38 -5.77 9.15
C PRO A 120 3.78 -5.87 7.75
N TRP A 121 3.65 -4.72 7.10
CA TRP A 121 3.17 -4.62 5.74
C TRP A 121 4.14 -5.29 4.76
N PRO A 122 3.72 -6.32 3.99
CA PRO A 122 4.57 -6.90 2.94
C PRO A 122 4.93 -5.84 1.90
N GLU A 123 6.17 -5.84 1.45
CA GLU A 123 6.64 -4.86 0.45
C GLU A 123 5.85 -4.98 -0.86
N VAL A 124 5.60 -6.22 -1.32
CA VAL A 124 4.79 -6.47 -2.52
C VAL A 124 3.38 -5.89 -2.40
N GLN A 125 2.76 -5.96 -1.21
CA GLN A 125 1.47 -5.36 -0.95
C GLN A 125 1.54 -3.82 -0.99
N MET A 126 2.55 -3.23 -0.36
CA MET A 126 2.72 -1.77 -0.34
C MET A 126 3.03 -1.18 -1.71
N LEU A 127 3.84 -1.88 -2.53
CA LEU A 127 4.08 -1.49 -3.91
C LEU A 127 2.79 -1.56 -4.75
N ALA A 128 2.04 -2.66 -4.64
CA ALA A 128 0.77 -2.82 -5.32
C ALA A 128 -0.24 -1.75 -4.85
N TYR A 129 -0.29 -1.45 -3.55
CA TYR A 129 -1.18 -0.44 -2.99
C TYR A 129 -0.91 0.94 -3.59
N ARG A 130 0.36 1.41 -3.57
CA ARG A 130 0.73 2.71 -4.16
C ARG A 130 0.44 2.77 -5.67
N ARG A 131 0.76 1.70 -6.41
CA ARG A 131 0.49 1.62 -7.86
C ARG A 131 -1.00 1.65 -8.17
N GLY A 132 -1.82 0.91 -7.43
CA GLY A 132 -3.27 0.89 -7.62
C GLY A 132 -3.91 2.24 -7.30
N VAL A 133 -3.50 2.89 -6.21
CA VAL A 133 -3.94 4.25 -5.89
C VAL A 133 -3.53 5.23 -7.00
N ALA A 134 -2.28 5.19 -7.46
CA ALA A 134 -1.82 6.06 -8.56
C ALA A 134 -2.61 5.81 -9.85
N ALA A 135 -2.87 4.54 -10.21
CA ALA A 135 -3.66 4.20 -11.40
C ALA A 135 -5.09 4.76 -11.32
N ILE A 136 -5.72 4.67 -10.15
CA ILE A 136 -7.07 5.22 -9.94
C ILE A 136 -7.06 6.75 -10.00
N LEU A 137 -6.15 7.40 -9.25
CA LEU A 137 -6.05 8.87 -9.24
C LEU A 137 -5.70 9.44 -10.62
N GLY A 138 -4.78 8.80 -11.34
CA GLY A 138 -4.45 9.16 -12.72
C GLY A 138 -5.65 9.01 -13.67
N LYS A 139 -6.43 7.94 -13.53
CA LYS A 139 -7.65 7.69 -14.31
C LYS A 139 -8.71 8.77 -14.09
N ILE A 140 -8.86 9.28 -12.87
CA ILE A 140 -9.84 10.34 -12.54
C ILE A 140 -9.25 11.75 -12.63
N GLY A 141 -7.97 11.90 -12.98
CA GLY A 141 -7.33 13.19 -13.24
C GLY A 141 -7.07 14.05 -12.00
N VAL A 142 -6.75 13.42 -10.83
CA VAL A 142 -6.48 14.15 -9.58
C VAL A 142 -5.12 13.78 -8.97
N GLY A 143 -4.57 14.69 -8.17
CA GLY A 143 -3.27 14.50 -7.53
C GLY A 143 -3.30 13.61 -6.27
N ALA A 144 -2.11 13.21 -5.81
CA ALA A 144 -1.93 12.31 -4.67
C ALA A 144 -2.56 12.84 -3.36
N ILE A 145 -2.77 14.14 -3.21
CA ILE A 145 -3.45 14.73 -2.06
C ILE A 145 -4.88 14.19 -1.89
N MET A 146 -5.51 13.72 -2.98
CA MET A 146 -6.84 13.11 -2.94
C MET A 146 -6.82 11.63 -2.53
N CYS A 147 -5.68 11.12 -2.07
CA CYS A 147 -5.56 9.87 -1.35
C CYS A 147 -5.50 10.14 0.16
N CYS A 148 -6.46 9.64 0.91
CA CYS A 148 -6.46 9.73 2.37
C CYS A 148 -6.49 8.37 3.05
N GLY A 149 -5.97 8.30 4.27
CA GLY A 149 -6.26 7.20 5.18
C GLY A 149 -7.63 7.41 5.86
N HIS A 150 -8.31 6.34 6.21
CA HIS A 150 -9.55 6.44 6.99
C HIS A 150 -9.34 7.19 8.30
N LYS A 151 -8.17 7.00 8.95
CA LYS A 151 -7.78 7.74 10.17
C LYS A 151 -7.69 9.26 9.98
N GLU A 152 -7.35 9.72 8.76
CA GLU A 152 -7.27 11.14 8.44
C GLU A 152 -8.64 11.74 8.08
N TYR A 153 -9.50 10.91 7.45
CA TYR A 153 -10.84 11.31 7.04
C TYR A 153 -11.84 11.35 8.21
N ALA A 154 -11.76 10.37 9.13
CA ALA A 154 -12.79 10.09 10.13
C ALA A 154 -12.93 11.19 11.18
N LEU A 155 -14.17 11.55 11.53
CA LEU A 155 -14.50 12.47 12.62
C LEU A 155 -15.37 11.78 13.67
N PRO A 156 -15.16 12.10 14.99
CA PRO A 156 -14.10 12.93 15.53
C PRO A 156 -12.72 12.31 15.26
N LEU A 157 -11.66 13.10 15.29
CA LEU A 157 -10.28 12.63 15.15
C LEU A 157 -9.98 11.52 16.16
N GLY A 158 -9.24 10.48 15.72
CA GLY A 158 -8.95 9.31 16.54
C GLY A 158 -10.05 8.23 16.54
N ARG A 159 -11.22 8.46 15.91
CA ARG A 159 -12.27 7.44 15.76
C ARG A 159 -11.81 6.23 14.97
N LYS A 160 -10.85 6.41 14.07
CA LYS A 160 -10.28 5.37 13.23
C LYS A 160 -8.75 5.42 13.29
N SER A 161 -8.13 4.26 13.22
CA SER A 161 -6.67 4.09 13.25
C SER A 161 -6.08 3.62 11.92
N ASP A 162 -6.93 3.20 10.98
CA ASP A 162 -6.54 2.61 9.70
C ASP A 162 -6.27 3.67 8.61
N PRO A 163 -5.32 3.38 7.70
CA PRO A 163 -4.31 2.33 7.78
C PRO A 163 -3.19 2.68 8.76
N SER A 164 -2.45 1.65 9.24
CA SER A 164 -1.39 1.83 10.25
C SER A 164 -0.09 2.44 9.72
N PHE A 165 0.13 2.45 8.41
CA PHE A 165 1.33 3.07 7.82
C PHE A 165 1.24 4.61 7.78
N ASP A 166 2.40 5.25 7.56
CA ASP A 166 2.47 6.70 7.38
C ASP A 166 1.85 7.13 6.03
N MET A 167 0.83 7.99 6.10
CA MET A 167 0.12 8.46 4.92
C MET A 167 0.86 9.57 4.16
N VAL A 168 1.78 10.29 4.80
CA VAL A 168 2.59 11.32 4.15
C VAL A 168 3.60 10.63 3.23
N ASP A 169 4.34 9.63 3.74
CA ASP A 169 5.24 8.81 2.94
C ASP A 169 4.49 8.04 1.84
N PHE A 170 3.33 7.50 2.16
CA PHE A 170 2.50 6.79 1.19
C PHE A 170 2.11 7.69 0.01
N ARG A 171 1.59 8.90 0.29
CA ARG A 171 1.24 9.89 -0.75
C ARG A 171 2.43 10.37 -1.55
N ALA A 172 3.60 10.52 -0.93
CA ALA A 172 4.83 10.87 -1.66
C ALA A 172 5.17 9.80 -2.71
N GLY A 173 5.08 8.52 -2.35
CA GLY A 173 5.25 7.41 -3.30
C GLY A 173 4.19 7.38 -4.41
N VAL A 174 2.93 7.69 -4.08
CA VAL A 174 1.85 7.82 -5.08
C VAL A 174 2.10 9.00 -6.02
N ALA A 175 2.55 10.15 -5.50
CA ALA A 175 2.86 11.33 -6.31
C ALA A 175 3.99 11.05 -7.31
N ALA A 176 5.05 10.36 -6.90
CA ALA A 176 6.14 9.94 -7.78
C ALA A 176 5.64 9.08 -8.95
N LEU A 177 4.70 8.16 -8.67
CA LEU A 177 4.10 7.32 -9.72
C LEU A 177 3.20 8.11 -10.68
N LEU A 178 2.47 9.12 -10.19
CA LEU A 178 1.61 9.98 -11.02
C LEU A 178 2.40 10.88 -11.97
N THR A 179 3.57 11.35 -11.57
CA THR A 179 4.41 12.23 -12.39
C THR A 179 5.22 11.49 -13.44
N GLY A 180 5.14 10.17 -13.52
CA GLY A 180 5.97 9.37 -14.43
C GLY A 180 7.46 9.41 -14.09
N VAL A 181 7.84 10.03 -12.97
CA VAL A 181 9.15 9.80 -12.37
C VAL A 181 9.14 8.35 -11.93
N GLN A 182 9.72 7.51 -12.77
CA GLN A 182 9.81 6.08 -12.49
C GLN A 182 10.47 5.92 -11.12
N SER A 183 9.69 5.56 -10.11
CA SER A 183 10.26 4.79 -9.03
C SER A 183 10.89 3.59 -9.71
N VAL A 184 12.21 3.43 -9.54
CA VAL A 184 13.09 2.37 -10.01
C VAL A 184 12.34 1.16 -10.57
N PRO A 185 12.72 0.62 -11.75
CA PRO A 185 12.02 -0.48 -12.38
C PRO A 185 11.81 -1.61 -11.37
N SER A 186 10.59 -2.14 -11.33
CA SER A 186 10.33 -3.42 -10.66
C SER A 186 11.38 -4.39 -11.19
N PRO A 187 12.18 -5.05 -10.35
CA PRO A 187 13.07 -6.09 -10.85
C PRO A 187 12.21 -7.10 -11.61
N ALA A 188 12.66 -7.46 -12.79
CA ALA A 188 12.10 -8.55 -13.56
C ALA A 188 11.95 -9.76 -12.63
N ILE A 189 10.82 -10.48 -12.77
CA ILE A 189 10.54 -11.73 -12.07
C ILE A 189 11.76 -12.64 -12.27
N GLY A 190 12.62 -12.72 -11.27
CA GLY A 190 13.87 -13.50 -11.35
C GLY A 190 14.72 -13.45 -10.09
N ASP A 191 14.66 -12.36 -9.30
CA ASP A 191 15.43 -12.28 -8.05
C ASP A 191 14.48 -12.13 -6.85
N SER A 192 14.58 -13.08 -5.92
CA SER A 192 13.92 -12.98 -4.61
C SER A 192 14.36 -11.68 -3.94
N PRO A 193 13.42 -10.84 -3.44
CA PRO A 193 13.79 -9.58 -2.81
C PRO A 193 14.72 -9.87 -1.62
N ARG A 194 15.89 -9.21 -1.59
CA ARG A 194 16.81 -9.32 -0.46
C ARG A 194 16.08 -8.94 0.82
N PRO A 195 16.20 -9.76 1.89
CA PRO A 195 15.52 -9.49 3.15
C PRO A 195 15.98 -8.17 3.77
N ILE A 196 15.10 -7.59 4.57
CA ILE A 196 15.42 -6.41 5.38
C ILE A 196 16.46 -6.80 6.42
N LEU A 197 17.59 -6.07 6.45
CA LEU A 197 18.61 -6.23 7.47
C LEU A 197 18.56 -5.07 8.46
N ARG A 198 18.68 -5.40 9.73
CA ARG A 198 18.71 -4.45 10.84
C ARG A 198 19.52 -5.02 11.99
N ARG A 199 19.79 -4.21 12.99
CA ARG A 199 20.52 -4.63 14.20
C ARG A 199 20.00 -5.97 14.72
N GLY A 200 20.93 -6.91 14.94
CA GLY A 200 20.64 -8.29 15.34
C GLY A 200 20.56 -9.29 14.18
N ALA A 201 20.46 -8.85 12.92
CA ALA A 201 20.54 -9.74 11.77
C ALA A 201 21.94 -10.40 11.68
N LYS A 202 21.97 -11.64 11.18
CA LYS A 202 23.21 -12.42 11.01
C LYS A 202 23.17 -13.20 9.69
N GLY A 203 24.35 -13.51 9.13
CA GLY A 203 24.49 -14.42 8.01
C GLY A 203 25.12 -13.83 6.76
N ALA A 204 25.02 -14.54 5.62
CA ALA A 204 25.73 -14.23 4.39
C ALA A 204 25.36 -12.85 3.81
N LEU A 205 24.08 -12.47 3.84
CA LEU A 205 23.64 -11.16 3.34
C LEU A 205 24.14 -9.98 4.21
N VAL A 206 24.37 -10.21 5.51
CA VAL A 206 25.04 -9.20 6.36
C VAL A 206 26.49 -9.05 5.94
N LYS A 207 27.21 -10.14 5.65
CA LYS A 207 28.58 -10.09 5.13
C LYS A 207 28.67 -9.35 3.80
N GLU A 208 27.75 -9.63 2.90
CA GLU A 208 27.66 -8.95 1.59
C GLU A 208 27.47 -7.44 1.77
N MET A 209 26.51 -7.03 2.56
CA MET A 209 26.25 -5.62 2.88
C MET A 209 27.45 -4.96 3.58
N GLN A 210 28.11 -5.67 4.50
CA GLN A 210 29.31 -5.19 5.17
C GLN A 210 30.46 -4.97 4.16
N ALA A 211 30.63 -5.88 3.19
CA ALA A 211 31.60 -5.71 2.11
C ALA A 211 31.34 -4.43 1.31
N MET A 212 30.08 -4.22 0.90
CA MET A 212 29.66 -3.01 0.19
C MET A 212 29.88 -1.74 1.00
N LEU A 213 29.80 -1.80 2.31
CA LEU A 213 30.04 -0.64 3.20
C LEU A 213 31.50 -0.47 3.63
N GLY A 214 32.40 -1.33 3.15
CA GLY A 214 33.81 -1.31 3.54
C GLY A 214 34.05 -1.69 5.01
N LEU A 215 33.22 -2.57 5.56
CA LEU A 215 33.30 -3.07 6.92
C LEU A 215 33.93 -4.48 6.99
N PRO A 216 34.48 -4.89 8.14
CA PRO A 216 34.82 -6.29 8.39
C PRO A 216 33.57 -7.18 8.19
N GLN A 217 33.73 -8.26 7.40
CA GLN A 217 32.62 -9.15 7.02
C GLN A 217 32.41 -10.24 8.09
N ASP A 218 32.12 -9.85 9.33
CA ASP A 218 31.85 -10.77 10.43
C ASP A 218 30.47 -11.43 10.33
N GLY A 219 29.59 -10.89 9.49
CA GLY A 219 28.23 -11.38 9.30
C GLY A 219 27.28 -11.08 10.45
N ILE A 220 27.64 -10.11 11.31
CA ILE A 220 26.81 -9.69 12.45
C ILE A 220 26.43 -8.22 12.29
N PHE A 221 25.13 -7.94 12.17
CA PHE A 221 24.66 -6.56 12.13
C PHE A 221 24.66 -5.96 13.55
N GLY A 222 25.82 -5.54 13.99
CA GLY A 222 26.05 -4.92 15.30
C GLY A 222 25.89 -3.40 15.28
N PRO A 223 26.18 -2.71 16.43
CA PRO A 223 26.10 -1.26 16.53
C PRO A 223 26.96 -0.52 15.50
N ASN A 224 28.18 -1.00 15.23
CA ASN A 224 29.09 -0.39 14.26
C ASN A 224 28.56 -0.51 12.84
N THR A 225 27.95 -1.65 12.50
CA THR A 225 27.29 -1.88 11.21
C THR A 225 26.11 -0.93 11.05
N GLU A 226 25.27 -0.79 12.07
CA GLU A 226 24.13 0.14 12.05
C GLU A 226 24.58 1.60 11.87
N ALA A 227 25.60 2.02 12.60
CA ALA A 227 26.14 3.38 12.48
C ALA A 227 26.63 3.67 11.04
N LYS A 228 27.32 2.70 10.42
CA LYS A 228 27.79 2.82 9.04
C LYS A 228 26.63 2.84 8.04
N VAL A 229 25.60 2.02 8.26
CA VAL A 229 24.38 2.05 7.45
C VAL A 229 23.70 3.42 7.51
N ARG A 230 23.54 4.01 8.70
CA ARG A 230 22.96 5.35 8.86
C ARG A 230 23.79 6.42 8.13
N ALA A 231 25.11 6.36 8.25
CA ALA A 231 26.00 7.29 7.55
C ALA A 231 25.88 7.15 6.01
N PHE A 232 25.83 5.91 5.51
CA PHE A 232 25.60 5.64 4.10
C PHE A 232 24.24 6.17 3.63
N GLN A 233 23.16 5.87 4.37
CA GLN A 233 21.81 6.35 4.04
C GLN A 233 21.78 7.89 3.96
N GLN A 234 22.42 8.57 4.90
CA GLN A 234 22.53 10.03 4.90
C GLN A 234 23.28 10.55 3.67
N ALA A 235 24.42 9.93 3.31
CA ALA A 235 25.17 10.28 2.11
C ALA A 235 24.37 10.08 0.82
N GLN A 236 23.51 9.05 0.78
CA GLN A 236 22.62 8.76 -0.33
C GLN A 236 21.28 9.52 -0.28
N ARG A 237 21.11 10.45 0.65
CA ARG A 237 19.87 11.23 0.88
C ARG A 237 18.65 10.33 1.15
N LEU A 238 18.88 9.18 1.76
CA LEU A 238 17.83 8.28 2.26
C LEU A 238 17.50 8.61 3.72
N SER A 239 16.37 8.07 4.21
CA SER A 239 16.06 8.10 5.65
C SER A 239 17.16 7.32 6.41
N ALA A 240 17.86 7.98 7.32
CA ALA A 240 18.96 7.38 8.10
C ALA A 240 18.41 6.58 9.30
N ASP A 241 17.56 5.58 9.03
CA ASP A 241 16.89 4.75 10.03
C ASP A 241 17.73 3.56 10.52
N GLY A 242 18.88 3.29 9.86
CA GLY A 242 19.74 2.17 10.19
C GLY A 242 19.20 0.80 9.75
N VAL A 243 18.17 0.78 8.91
CA VAL A 243 17.54 -0.43 8.38
C VAL A 243 17.83 -0.54 6.88
N VAL A 244 18.45 -1.64 6.47
CA VAL A 244 18.73 -1.90 5.05
C VAL A 244 17.53 -2.58 4.41
N GLY A 245 16.62 -1.78 3.89
CA GLY A 245 15.48 -2.21 3.07
C GLY A 245 15.77 -2.02 1.58
N ALA A 246 14.75 -2.16 0.73
CA ALA A 246 14.89 -2.12 -0.72
C ALA A 246 15.61 -0.87 -1.26
N LYS A 247 15.32 0.32 -0.71
CA LYS A 247 16.00 1.57 -1.11
C LYS A 247 17.49 1.58 -0.75
N SER A 248 17.82 1.06 0.43
CA SER A 248 19.22 0.97 0.87
C SER A 248 20.00 -0.07 0.05
N TRP A 249 19.37 -1.21 -0.28
CA TRP A 249 19.95 -2.21 -1.16
C TRP A 249 20.19 -1.67 -2.57
N ALA A 250 19.20 -1.00 -3.16
CA ALA A 250 19.35 -0.39 -4.48
C ALA A 250 20.47 0.66 -4.53
N ALA A 251 20.60 1.48 -3.46
CA ALA A 251 21.66 2.46 -3.37
C ALA A 251 23.04 1.80 -3.19
N LEU A 252 23.14 0.70 -2.44
CA LEU A 252 24.36 -0.09 -2.30
C LEU A 252 24.76 -0.71 -3.65
N ASP A 253 23.84 -1.33 -4.36
CA ASP A 253 24.10 -1.91 -5.68
C ASP A 253 24.52 -0.85 -6.70
N GLY A 254 23.89 0.32 -6.71
CA GLY A 254 24.23 1.42 -7.61
C GLY A 254 25.56 2.14 -7.31
N ALA A 255 26.06 2.03 -6.09
CA ALA A 255 27.34 2.62 -5.71
C ALA A 255 28.54 1.73 -6.12
N PHE A 256 28.31 0.48 -6.53
CA PHE A 256 29.32 -0.51 -6.89
C PHE A 256 29.12 -1.10 -8.29
N ALA A 257 28.18 -0.59 -9.07
CA ALA A 257 28.00 -0.86 -10.51
C ALA A 257 28.80 0.16 -11.33
#